data_b4733ca1f1001de8bd14512b89687017
#
_entry.id   b4733ca1f1001de8bd14512b89687017
#
_cell.length_a   1.000
_cell.length_b   1.000
_cell.length_c   1.000
_cell.angle_alpha   90.00
_cell.angle_beta   90.00
_cell.angle_gamma   90.00
#
_symmetry.space_group_name_H-M   'P 1'
#
loop_
_entity.id
_entity.type
_entity.pdbx_description
1 polymer ?
#
loop_
_entity_poly.entity_id
_entity_poly.type
_entity_poly.pdbx_seq_one_letter_code
_entity_poly.pdbx_strand_id
1 'polypeptide(L)'
;MLAVSLLDSIGDALHPARSAKDRRFVAIKVNRIYVDVGGGSEHTAIVAGAYVAGQPTWRRFGVAWRDVLRDAGARVFHATDFFQCRGEFAHITLNSPEHLELAKRFVGVARRHTAAGFAFGLHQRAYDELIAPELARVGTSHAHVTIEGYAILTCLMLGAQFGLPRDSGRTAAVILEDGPGMGATIELLNHIKALGEEWTTPYLSFTTMAKSQYPLQSADLLAYEGWKKITDVFEGAGRDTRKSLTALIEKLTVNVSYAGEDELTRFKPYLRRFLRNHPDYEKRPQM
;
A
#
# COMPACT_ATOMS: atom_id res chain seq x y z
N MET A 1 -13.88 -22.26 -17.66
CA MET A 1 -15.34 -22.33 -17.44
C MET A 1 -15.83 -21.59 -16.20
N LEU A 2 -15.23 -21.71 -15.01
CA LEU A 2 -15.66 -21.02 -13.78
C LEU A 2 -15.64 -19.46 -13.84
N ALA A 3 -14.74 -18.87 -14.62
CA ALA A 3 -14.64 -17.41 -14.73
C ALA A 3 -15.81 -16.76 -15.53
N VAL A 4 -16.41 -17.50 -16.46
CA VAL A 4 -17.53 -17.00 -17.27
C VAL A 4 -18.81 -16.97 -16.42
N SER A 5 -19.02 -17.99 -15.60
CA SER A 5 -20.18 -18.08 -14.69
C SER A 5 -20.22 -16.98 -13.63
N LEU A 6 -19.05 -16.55 -13.10
CA LEU A 6 -18.96 -15.46 -12.13
C LEU A 6 -19.29 -14.09 -12.75
N LEU A 7 -18.86 -13.86 -13.99
CA LEU A 7 -19.14 -12.61 -14.72
C LEU A 7 -20.64 -12.51 -15.11
N ASP A 8 -21.26 -13.63 -15.46
CA ASP A 8 -22.70 -13.69 -15.72
C ASP A 8 -23.52 -13.39 -14.46
N SER A 9 -23.12 -13.94 -13.30
CA SER A 9 -23.78 -13.67 -12.01
C SER A 9 -23.66 -12.22 -11.57
N ILE A 10 -22.51 -11.57 -11.81
CA ILE A 10 -22.31 -10.15 -11.55
C ILE A 10 -23.16 -9.28 -12.49
N GLY A 11 -23.25 -9.66 -13.77
CA GLY A 11 -24.07 -8.99 -14.76
C GLY A 11 -25.56 -9.03 -14.41
N ASP A 12 -26.06 -10.16 -13.95
CA ASP A 12 -27.44 -10.34 -13.54
C ASP A 12 -27.79 -9.59 -12.23
N ALA A 13 -26.85 -9.51 -11.28
CA ALA A 13 -27.01 -8.75 -10.06
C ALA A 13 -27.08 -7.22 -10.29
N LEU A 14 -26.35 -6.72 -11.30
CA LEU A 14 -26.32 -5.31 -11.64
C LEU A 14 -27.48 -4.86 -12.53
N HIS A 15 -28.12 -5.79 -13.28
CA HIS A 15 -29.22 -5.45 -14.20
C HIS A 15 -30.31 -6.55 -14.25
N PRO A 16 -31.06 -6.77 -13.17
CA PRO A 16 -32.02 -7.89 -13.08
C PRO A 16 -33.19 -7.81 -14.09
N ALA A 17 -33.39 -6.67 -14.76
CA ALA A 17 -34.52 -6.46 -15.69
C ALA A 17 -34.17 -6.57 -17.18
N ARG A 18 -32.93 -6.95 -17.55
CA ARG A 18 -32.52 -7.03 -18.96
C ARG A 18 -32.67 -8.42 -19.54
N SER A 19 -33.23 -8.49 -20.75
CA SER A 19 -33.32 -9.74 -21.50
C SER A 19 -31.94 -10.25 -21.89
N ALA A 20 -31.80 -11.58 -22.10
CA ALA A 20 -30.53 -12.20 -22.46
C ALA A 20 -29.89 -11.64 -23.75
N LYS A 21 -30.67 -10.98 -24.63
CA LYS A 21 -30.18 -10.35 -25.87
C LYS A 21 -29.51 -8.99 -25.65
N ASP A 22 -29.75 -8.33 -24.52
CA ASP A 22 -29.20 -6.99 -24.20
C ASP A 22 -28.01 -7.04 -23.24
N ARG A 23 -27.46 -8.22 -22.97
CA ARG A 23 -26.28 -8.37 -22.10
C ARG A 23 -25.04 -7.76 -22.77
N ARG A 24 -24.87 -6.48 -22.63
CA ARG A 24 -23.61 -5.80 -22.92
C ARG A 24 -22.65 -6.12 -21.78
N PHE A 25 -21.52 -6.77 -22.08
CA PHE A 25 -20.43 -6.91 -21.12
C PHE A 25 -19.97 -5.51 -20.71
N VAL A 26 -20.35 -5.08 -19.52
CA VAL A 26 -19.72 -3.92 -18.91
C VAL A 26 -18.36 -4.39 -18.38
N ALA A 27 -17.31 -4.15 -19.16
CA ALA A 27 -15.96 -4.37 -18.69
C ALA A 27 -15.67 -3.37 -17.57
N ILE A 28 -15.89 -3.80 -16.32
CA ILE A 28 -15.50 -3.00 -15.14
C ILE A 28 -13.97 -2.95 -15.15
N LYS A 29 -13.41 -1.78 -15.42
CA LYS A 29 -11.97 -1.54 -15.30
C LYS A 29 -11.58 -1.51 -13.82
N VAL A 30 -11.27 -2.66 -13.26
CA VAL A 30 -10.76 -2.78 -11.89
C VAL A 30 -9.26 -2.51 -11.91
N ASN A 31 -8.84 -1.48 -11.18
CA ASN A 31 -7.44 -1.28 -10.85
C ASN A 31 -7.03 -2.21 -9.71
N ARG A 32 -5.73 -2.43 -9.56
CA ARG A 32 -5.16 -3.09 -8.38
C ARG A 32 -4.16 -2.16 -7.72
N ILE A 33 -4.25 -2.11 -6.41
CA ILE A 33 -3.28 -1.41 -5.56
C ILE A 33 -2.53 -2.48 -4.79
N TYR A 34 -1.22 -2.44 -4.87
CA TYR A 34 -0.35 -3.29 -4.08
C TYR A 34 0.35 -2.42 -3.04
N VAL A 35 0.29 -2.85 -1.79
CA VAL A 35 0.79 -2.11 -0.63
C VAL A 35 1.75 -2.98 0.15
N ASP A 36 2.85 -2.38 0.55
CA ASP A 36 3.83 -2.98 1.43
C ASP A 36 4.33 -1.96 2.45
N VAL A 37 5.00 -2.43 3.51
CA VAL A 37 5.47 -1.60 4.60
C VAL A 37 6.98 -1.72 4.77
N GLY A 38 7.66 -0.60 4.81
CA GLY A 38 9.09 -0.48 5.13
C GLY A 38 9.32 0.12 6.51
N GLY A 39 10.46 -0.20 7.10
CA GLY A 39 10.79 0.13 8.48
C GLY A 39 10.46 -1.03 9.43
N GLY A 40 10.69 -0.85 10.71
CA GLY A 40 10.42 -1.84 11.76
C GLY A 40 10.41 -1.16 13.13
N SER A 41 10.01 -1.88 14.18
CA SER A 41 9.84 -1.35 15.53
C SER A 41 11.08 -0.68 16.15
N GLU A 42 12.26 -0.92 15.60
CA GLU A 42 13.52 -0.32 16.03
C GLU A 42 13.87 0.97 15.25
N HIS A 43 13.00 1.40 14.33
CA HIS A 43 13.27 2.53 13.46
C HIS A 43 12.44 3.76 13.85
N THR A 44 12.95 4.93 13.49
CA THR A 44 12.29 6.21 13.75
C THR A 44 10.97 6.36 13.00
N ALA A 45 10.86 5.72 11.83
CA ALA A 45 9.70 5.79 10.96
C ALA A 45 9.24 4.42 10.48
N ILE A 46 7.92 4.27 10.32
CA ILE A 46 7.26 3.19 9.58
C ILE A 46 6.60 3.80 8.36
N VAL A 47 6.77 3.20 7.20
CA VAL A 47 6.26 3.75 5.94
C VAL A 47 5.51 2.69 5.14
N ALA A 48 4.25 2.95 4.81
CA ALA A 48 3.51 2.19 3.81
C ALA A 48 3.76 2.77 2.43
N GLY A 49 4.13 1.93 1.46
CA GLY A 49 4.29 2.27 0.05
C GLY A 49 3.29 1.52 -0.81
N ALA A 50 2.66 2.20 -1.76
CA ALA A 50 1.64 1.63 -2.62
C ALA A 50 1.79 2.06 -4.07
N TYR A 51 1.54 1.14 -5.00
CA TYR A 51 1.40 1.44 -6.42
C TYR A 51 0.05 0.99 -6.96
N VAL A 52 -0.51 1.79 -7.88
CA VAL A 52 -1.77 1.51 -8.56
C VAL A 52 -1.57 1.39 -10.06
N ALA A 53 -2.18 0.36 -10.66
CA ALA A 53 -2.31 0.22 -12.11
C ALA A 53 -3.49 -0.71 -12.47
N GLY A 54 -3.88 -0.66 -13.74
CA GLY A 54 -4.83 -1.64 -14.30
C GLY A 54 -4.18 -3.01 -14.52
N GLN A 55 -5.00 -4.06 -14.51
CA GLN A 55 -4.52 -5.44 -14.64
C GLN A 55 -3.64 -5.69 -15.90
N PRO A 56 -3.94 -5.15 -17.11
CA PRO A 56 -3.05 -5.36 -18.26
C PRO A 56 -1.66 -4.73 -18.05
N THR A 57 -1.59 -3.63 -17.33
CA THR A 57 -0.32 -2.96 -17.00
C THR A 57 0.47 -3.78 -16.00
N TRP A 58 -0.19 -4.33 -14.96
CA TRP A 58 0.45 -5.23 -13.99
C TRP A 58 0.99 -6.52 -14.63
N ARG A 59 0.33 -7.05 -15.68
CA ARG A 59 0.88 -8.19 -16.44
C ARG A 59 2.19 -7.84 -17.12
N ARG A 60 2.26 -6.69 -17.81
CA ARG A 60 3.50 -6.22 -18.46
C ARG A 60 4.59 -5.91 -17.44
N PHE A 61 4.21 -5.29 -16.31
CA PHE A 61 5.09 -5.07 -15.18
C PHE A 61 5.72 -6.40 -14.73
N GLY A 62 4.91 -7.42 -14.46
CA GLY A 62 5.39 -8.71 -13.97
C GLY A 62 6.39 -9.38 -14.90
N VAL A 63 6.23 -9.27 -16.22
CA VAL A 63 7.20 -9.77 -17.20
C VAL A 63 8.51 -9.00 -17.08
N ALA A 64 8.46 -7.66 -17.11
CA ALA A 64 9.65 -6.82 -17.05
C ALA A 64 10.40 -6.95 -15.70
N TRP A 65 9.65 -7.07 -14.58
CA TRP A 65 10.24 -7.25 -13.25
C TRP A 65 10.97 -8.58 -13.12
N ARG A 66 10.32 -9.66 -13.56
CA ARG A 66 10.93 -11.00 -13.61
C ARG A 66 12.23 -11.02 -14.42
N ASP A 67 12.27 -10.32 -15.56
CA ASP A 67 13.47 -10.26 -16.39
C ASP A 67 14.62 -9.58 -15.66
N VAL A 68 14.36 -8.49 -14.89
CA VAL A 68 15.41 -7.87 -14.05
C VAL A 68 15.86 -8.82 -12.95
N LEU A 69 14.93 -9.52 -12.28
CA LEU A 69 15.27 -10.51 -11.25
C LEU A 69 16.14 -11.63 -11.80
N ARG A 70 15.78 -12.19 -12.95
CA ARG A 70 16.57 -13.26 -13.60
C ARG A 70 18.00 -12.78 -13.90
N ASP A 71 18.15 -11.57 -14.44
CA ASP A 71 19.45 -11.01 -14.76
C ASP A 71 20.26 -10.68 -13.50
N ALA A 72 19.59 -10.42 -12.37
CA ALA A 72 20.20 -10.27 -11.06
C ALA A 72 20.48 -11.61 -10.34
N GLY A 73 20.13 -12.75 -10.94
CA GLY A 73 20.26 -14.07 -10.29
C GLY A 73 19.36 -14.27 -9.07
N ALA A 74 18.29 -13.48 -8.96
CA ALA A 74 17.36 -13.48 -7.82
C ALA A 74 15.95 -13.95 -8.24
N ARG A 75 15.19 -14.47 -7.27
CA ARG A 75 13.79 -14.92 -7.46
C ARG A 75 12.79 -13.95 -6.86
N VAL A 76 13.17 -13.31 -5.76
CA VAL A 76 12.35 -12.37 -5.00
C VAL A 76 13.16 -11.11 -4.73
N PHE A 77 12.52 -9.96 -4.91
CA PHE A 77 13.10 -8.68 -4.54
C PHE A 77 12.64 -8.29 -3.14
N HIS A 78 13.58 -8.09 -2.24
CA HIS A 78 13.43 -7.39 -0.98
C HIS A 78 14.29 -6.13 -1.02
N ALA A 79 13.69 -4.97 -0.85
CA ALA A 79 14.40 -3.71 -1.00
C ALA A 79 15.59 -3.59 -0.02
N THR A 80 15.40 -3.99 1.24
CA THR A 80 16.48 -3.99 2.24
C THR A 80 17.64 -4.90 1.83
N ASP A 81 17.34 -6.13 1.38
CA ASP A 81 18.38 -7.07 0.96
C ASP A 81 19.11 -6.57 -0.28
N PHE A 82 18.38 -6.06 -1.27
CA PHE A 82 18.97 -5.51 -2.48
C PHE A 82 19.91 -4.35 -2.18
N PHE A 83 19.45 -3.33 -1.46
CA PHE A 83 20.23 -2.12 -1.17
C PHE A 83 21.35 -2.34 -0.14
N GLN A 84 21.37 -3.47 0.55
CA GLN A 84 22.43 -3.89 1.46
C GLN A 84 23.28 -5.05 0.90
N CYS A 85 23.00 -5.50 -0.31
CA CYS A 85 23.66 -6.65 -0.96
C CYS A 85 23.65 -7.88 -0.04
N ARG A 86 22.46 -8.27 0.43
CA ARG A 86 22.22 -9.41 1.32
C ARG A 86 21.25 -10.41 0.69
N GLY A 87 20.99 -11.53 1.36
CA GLY A 87 20.04 -12.54 0.89
C GLY A 87 20.35 -12.99 -0.53
N GLU A 88 19.37 -12.95 -1.42
CA GLU A 88 19.54 -13.33 -2.83
C GLU A 88 20.51 -12.41 -3.60
N PHE A 89 20.84 -11.23 -3.07
CA PHE A 89 21.75 -10.24 -3.67
C PHE A 89 23.15 -10.23 -3.04
N ALA A 90 23.48 -11.18 -2.17
CA ALA A 90 24.78 -11.23 -1.47
C ALA A 90 26.00 -11.41 -2.40
N HIS A 91 25.78 -11.86 -3.62
CA HIS A 91 26.81 -12.01 -4.64
C HIS A 91 27.15 -10.69 -5.36
N ILE A 92 26.36 -9.64 -5.17
CA ILE A 92 26.55 -8.32 -5.79
C ILE A 92 27.37 -7.43 -4.84
N THR A 93 28.34 -6.72 -5.39
CA THR A 93 29.12 -5.77 -4.60
C THR A 93 28.37 -4.45 -4.44
N LEU A 94 28.23 -3.97 -3.21
CA LEU A 94 27.57 -2.72 -2.88
C LEU A 94 28.17 -1.54 -3.66
N ASN A 95 27.33 -0.73 -4.27
CA ASN A 95 27.69 0.44 -5.09
C ASN A 95 28.55 0.11 -6.34
N SER A 96 28.70 -1.16 -6.72
CA SER A 96 29.31 -1.51 -7.99
C SER A 96 28.50 -0.98 -9.18
N PRO A 97 29.10 -0.86 -10.38
CA PRO A 97 28.37 -0.51 -11.60
C PRO A 97 27.17 -1.44 -11.86
N GLU A 98 27.32 -2.73 -11.57
CA GLU A 98 26.26 -3.74 -11.68
C GLU A 98 25.10 -3.43 -10.72
N HIS A 99 25.40 -3.22 -9.43
CA HIS A 99 24.39 -2.87 -8.41
C HIS A 99 23.60 -1.62 -8.81
N LEU A 100 24.30 -0.57 -9.24
CA LEU A 100 23.68 0.69 -9.66
C LEU A 100 22.83 0.52 -10.92
N GLU A 101 23.27 -0.31 -11.87
CA GLU A 101 22.49 -0.58 -13.09
C GLU A 101 21.21 -1.39 -12.78
N LEU A 102 21.30 -2.41 -11.93
CA LEU A 102 20.12 -3.15 -11.45
C LEU A 102 19.14 -2.23 -10.72
N ALA A 103 19.63 -1.33 -9.85
CA ALA A 103 18.79 -0.33 -9.19
C ALA A 103 18.03 0.55 -10.19
N LYS A 104 18.71 1.07 -11.23
CA LYS A 104 18.07 1.83 -12.30
C LYS A 104 17.04 1.03 -13.05
N ARG A 105 17.28 -0.27 -13.28
CA ARG A 105 16.35 -1.15 -13.99
C ARG A 105 15.10 -1.41 -13.17
N PHE A 106 15.20 -1.75 -11.87
CA PHE A 106 14.05 -1.92 -10.98
C PHE A 106 13.21 -0.65 -10.89
N VAL A 107 13.84 0.49 -10.62
CA VAL A 107 13.18 1.81 -10.63
C VAL A 107 12.53 2.09 -11.99
N GLY A 108 13.23 1.78 -13.08
CA GLY A 108 12.74 1.96 -14.44
C GLY A 108 11.51 1.13 -14.76
N VAL A 109 11.43 -0.10 -14.27
CA VAL A 109 10.23 -0.98 -14.44
C VAL A 109 9.05 -0.41 -13.64
N ALA A 110 9.26 -0.09 -12.34
CA ALA A 110 8.23 0.52 -11.51
C ALA A 110 7.67 1.79 -12.19
N ARG A 111 8.53 2.67 -12.63
CA ARG A 111 8.16 3.94 -13.27
C ARG A 111 7.40 3.80 -14.59
N ARG A 112 7.72 2.79 -15.41
CA ARG A 112 7.07 2.60 -16.73
C ARG A 112 5.72 1.92 -16.66
N HIS A 113 5.48 1.13 -15.62
CA HIS A 113 4.34 0.22 -15.54
C HIS A 113 3.40 0.49 -14.37
N THR A 114 3.52 1.63 -13.69
CA THR A 114 2.54 2.04 -12.68
C THR A 114 1.88 3.35 -13.10
N ALA A 115 0.67 3.59 -12.64
CA ALA A 115 -0.08 4.81 -12.97
C ALA A 115 0.17 5.91 -11.92
N ALA A 116 0.22 5.52 -10.65
CA ALA A 116 0.53 6.40 -9.53
C ALA A 116 1.14 5.60 -8.38
N GLY A 117 1.83 6.30 -7.48
CA GLY A 117 2.38 5.74 -6.26
C GLY A 117 2.08 6.63 -5.07
N PHE A 118 1.97 6.03 -3.90
CA PHE A 118 1.74 6.73 -2.64
C PHE A 118 2.66 6.14 -1.59
N ALA A 119 3.28 6.98 -0.78
CA ALA A 119 3.97 6.55 0.42
C ALA A 119 3.54 7.44 1.59
N PHE A 120 3.25 6.81 2.71
CA PHE A 120 2.91 7.52 3.94
C PHE A 120 3.69 6.97 5.11
N GLY A 121 4.39 7.86 5.81
CA GLY A 121 5.19 7.52 6.97
C GLY A 121 4.67 8.08 8.27
N LEU A 122 4.87 7.32 9.33
CA LEU A 122 4.54 7.67 10.70
C LEU A 122 5.81 7.69 11.54
N HIS A 123 5.92 8.69 12.40
CA HIS A 123 6.94 8.71 13.43
C HIS A 123 6.57 7.70 14.52
N GLN A 124 7.41 6.67 14.73
CA GLN A 124 7.13 5.54 15.62
C GLN A 124 6.77 6.01 17.03
N ARG A 125 7.67 6.76 17.67
CA ARG A 125 7.48 7.22 19.05
C ARG A 125 6.23 8.09 19.21
N ALA A 126 5.98 9.00 18.27
CA ALA A 126 4.81 9.86 18.34
C ALA A 126 3.50 9.06 18.17
N TYR A 127 3.50 8.01 17.34
CA TYR A 127 2.37 7.09 17.24
C TYR A 127 2.13 6.37 18.57
N ASP A 128 3.18 5.83 19.20
CA ASP A 128 3.09 5.09 20.47
C ASP A 128 2.60 5.96 21.61
N GLU A 129 3.00 7.24 21.66
CA GLU A 129 2.62 8.18 22.70
C GLU A 129 1.24 8.84 22.48
N LEU A 130 0.83 9.07 21.24
CA LEU A 130 -0.35 9.88 20.94
C LEU A 130 -1.54 9.07 20.41
N ILE A 131 -1.31 8.03 19.60
CA ILE A 131 -2.36 7.30 18.87
C ILE A 131 -2.66 5.95 19.51
N ALA A 132 -1.64 5.15 19.78
CA ALA A 132 -1.82 3.79 20.32
C ALA A 132 -2.64 3.78 21.64
N PRO A 133 -2.45 4.73 22.60
CA PRO A 133 -3.25 4.78 23.81
C PRO A 133 -4.73 5.11 23.56
N GLU A 134 -5.03 5.88 22.51
CA GLU A 134 -6.42 6.19 22.16
C GLU A 134 -7.14 4.97 21.55
N LEU A 135 -6.43 4.21 20.71
CA LEU A 135 -6.93 2.96 20.16
C LEU A 135 -7.15 1.91 21.25
N ALA A 136 -6.21 1.78 22.20
CA ALA A 136 -6.31 0.84 23.31
C ALA A 136 -7.48 1.14 24.26
N ARG A 137 -7.85 2.40 24.45
CA ARG A 137 -8.98 2.81 25.32
C ARG A 137 -10.34 2.37 24.82
N VAL A 138 -10.45 2.14 23.52
CA VAL A 138 -11.73 1.77 22.89
C VAL A 138 -12.05 0.28 23.05
N GLY A 139 -11.12 -0.51 23.62
CA GLY A 139 -11.36 -1.89 24.07
C GLY A 139 -11.71 -2.89 22.99
N THR A 140 -11.35 -2.63 21.75
CA THR A 140 -11.85 -3.33 20.57
C THR A 140 -10.79 -4.19 19.89
N SER A 141 -11.23 -4.97 18.90
CA SER A 141 -10.38 -5.63 17.90
C SER A 141 -9.32 -4.71 17.28
N HIS A 142 -9.49 -3.38 17.39
CA HIS A 142 -8.56 -2.36 16.91
C HIS A 142 -7.33 -2.12 17.81
N ALA A 143 -7.37 -2.57 19.06
CA ALA A 143 -6.18 -2.62 19.93
C ALA A 143 -5.05 -3.48 19.33
N HIS A 144 -5.37 -4.32 18.33
CA HIS A 144 -4.42 -5.15 17.60
C HIS A 144 -3.96 -4.53 16.26
N VAL A 145 -4.47 -3.33 15.91
CA VAL A 145 -3.96 -2.63 14.72
C VAL A 145 -2.61 -2.05 15.06
N THR A 146 -1.60 -2.58 14.39
CA THR A 146 -0.22 -2.14 14.55
C THR A 146 0.01 -0.78 13.88
N ILE A 147 1.14 -0.16 14.13
CA ILE A 147 1.53 1.08 13.44
C ILE A 147 1.60 0.86 11.92
N GLU A 148 2.02 -0.33 11.47
CA GLU A 148 2.02 -0.72 10.06
C GLU A 148 0.61 -0.67 9.47
N GLY A 149 -0.37 -1.23 10.18
CA GLY A 149 -1.78 -1.18 9.77
C GLY A 149 -2.31 0.24 9.68
N TYR A 150 -1.89 1.11 10.61
CA TYR A 150 -2.26 2.52 10.58
C TYR A 150 -1.58 3.28 9.44
N ALA A 151 -0.32 2.98 9.13
CA ALA A 151 0.39 3.54 7.98
C ALA A 151 -0.27 3.13 6.66
N ILE A 152 -0.69 1.85 6.53
CA ILE A 152 -1.45 1.35 5.39
C ILE A 152 -2.78 2.12 5.23
N LEU A 153 -3.56 2.24 6.30
CA LEU A 153 -4.84 2.97 6.30
C LEU A 153 -4.64 4.39 5.78
N THR A 154 -3.67 5.11 6.31
CA THR A 154 -3.42 6.51 5.93
C THR A 154 -2.87 6.62 4.50
N CYS A 155 -2.03 5.68 4.08
CA CYS A 155 -1.56 5.57 2.70
C CYS A 155 -2.73 5.38 1.72
N LEU A 156 -3.72 4.54 2.07
CA LEU A 156 -4.91 4.34 1.26
C LEU A 156 -5.82 5.58 1.25
N MET A 157 -5.94 6.31 2.35
CA MET A 157 -6.65 7.60 2.38
C MET A 157 -6.04 8.60 1.39
N LEU A 158 -4.71 8.70 1.33
CA LEU A 158 -4.01 9.50 0.31
C LEU A 158 -4.29 8.97 -1.11
N GLY A 159 -4.27 7.67 -1.30
CA GLY A 159 -4.60 7.02 -2.57
C GLY A 159 -6.00 7.39 -3.07
N ALA A 160 -6.99 7.40 -2.19
CA ALA A 160 -8.36 7.83 -2.51
C ALA A 160 -8.43 9.31 -2.88
N GLN A 161 -7.64 10.14 -2.20
CA GLN A 161 -7.66 11.60 -2.42
C GLN A 161 -6.96 12.01 -3.71
N PHE A 162 -5.81 11.41 -4.04
CA PHE A 162 -4.92 11.90 -5.10
C PHE A 162 -4.78 10.94 -6.28
N GLY A 163 -5.05 9.66 -6.12
CA GLY A 163 -4.71 8.64 -7.12
C GLY A 163 -5.89 7.95 -7.80
N LEU A 164 -7.05 7.98 -7.17
CA LEU A 164 -8.29 7.39 -7.71
C LEU A 164 -9.39 8.46 -7.68
N PRO A 165 -9.42 9.38 -8.67
CA PRO A 165 -10.42 10.45 -8.70
C PRO A 165 -11.83 9.86 -8.61
N ARG A 166 -12.65 10.39 -7.72
CA ARG A 166 -14.02 9.94 -7.41
C ARG A 166 -14.91 9.91 -8.65
N ASP A 167 -14.74 10.86 -9.55
CA ASP A 167 -15.57 11.02 -10.76
C ASP A 167 -15.19 10.09 -11.91
N SER A 168 -14.12 9.29 -11.77
CA SER A 168 -13.61 8.46 -12.86
C SER A 168 -14.31 7.10 -13.01
N GLY A 169 -15.22 6.73 -12.09
CA GLY A 169 -15.78 5.37 -11.99
C GLY A 169 -14.72 4.28 -11.80
N ARG A 170 -13.49 4.69 -11.43
CA ARG A 170 -12.37 3.76 -11.24
C ARG A 170 -12.43 3.17 -9.85
N THR A 171 -12.54 1.87 -9.80
CA THR A 171 -12.49 1.10 -8.56
C THR A 171 -11.21 0.30 -8.50
N ALA A 172 -10.77 -0.04 -7.29
CA ALA A 172 -9.53 -0.78 -7.06
C ALA A 172 -9.71 -1.90 -6.04
N ALA A 173 -9.13 -3.07 -6.31
CA ALA A 173 -8.86 -4.08 -5.31
C ALA A 173 -7.51 -3.76 -4.64
N VAL A 174 -7.48 -3.77 -3.32
CA VAL A 174 -6.26 -3.53 -2.52
C VAL A 174 -5.68 -4.87 -2.10
N ILE A 175 -4.40 -5.04 -2.36
CA ILE A 175 -3.62 -6.24 -2.05
C ILE A 175 -2.47 -5.83 -1.15
N LEU A 176 -2.45 -6.36 0.08
CA LEU A 176 -1.42 -6.14 1.08
C LEU A 176 -0.44 -7.33 1.04
N GLU A 177 0.80 -7.12 1.46
CA GLU A 177 1.68 -8.25 1.74
C GLU A 177 1.14 -9.05 2.93
N ASP A 178 1.16 -10.39 2.79
CA ASP A 178 0.77 -11.28 3.88
C ASP A 178 1.85 -11.27 4.98
N GLY A 179 1.42 -11.14 6.23
CA GLY A 179 2.32 -11.06 7.36
C GLY A 179 1.61 -10.91 8.70
N PRO A 180 2.37 -10.93 9.80
CA PRO A 180 1.82 -10.74 11.14
C PRO A 180 1.01 -9.44 11.24
N GLY A 181 -0.17 -9.49 11.87
CA GLY A 181 -1.05 -8.32 12.07
C GLY A 181 -1.88 -7.89 10.85
N MET A 182 -1.63 -8.42 9.65
CA MET A 182 -2.38 -8.02 8.45
C MET A 182 -3.84 -8.44 8.49
N GLY A 183 -4.18 -9.55 9.17
CA GLY A 183 -5.58 -9.93 9.40
C GLY A 183 -6.37 -8.83 10.10
N ALA A 184 -5.87 -8.32 11.22
CA ALA A 184 -6.50 -7.23 11.95
C ALA A 184 -6.61 -5.93 11.11
N THR A 185 -5.60 -5.64 10.32
CA THR A 185 -5.61 -4.49 9.39
C THR A 185 -6.72 -4.64 8.34
N ILE A 186 -6.87 -5.82 7.73
CA ILE A 186 -7.94 -6.08 6.76
C ILE A 186 -9.33 -6.00 7.40
N GLU A 187 -9.49 -6.55 8.60
CA GLU A 187 -10.74 -6.44 9.35
C GLU A 187 -11.13 -4.98 9.60
N LEU A 188 -10.17 -4.16 10.05
CA LEU A 188 -10.37 -2.72 10.22
C LEU A 188 -10.78 -2.04 8.92
N LEU A 189 -10.07 -2.27 7.81
CA LEU A 189 -10.37 -1.66 6.52
C LEU A 189 -11.76 -2.06 6.01
N ASN A 190 -12.14 -3.34 6.13
CA ASN A 190 -13.46 -3.81 5.76
C ASN A 190 -14.55 -3.20 6.65
N HIS A 191 -14.28 -3.04 7.95
CA HIS A 191 -15.21 -2.42 8.87
C HIS A 191 -15.43 -0.93 8.53
N ILE A 192 -14.35 -0.15 8.34
CA ILE A 192 -14.44 1.26 7.93
C ILE A 192 -15.22 1.40 6.62
N LYS A 193 -15.01 0.47 5.68
CA LYS A 193 -15.76 0.42 4.43
C LYS A 193 -17.25 0.16 4.67
N ALA A 194 -17.60 -0.75 5.57
CA ALA A 194 -18.98 -1.06 5.93
C ALA A 194 -19.69 0.12 6.60
N LEU A 195 -18.95 1.01 7.27
CA LEU A 195 -19.48 2.27 7.83
C LEU A 195 -19.80 3.33 6.76
N GLY A 196 -19.40 3.09 5.51
CA GLY A 196 -19.67 4.00 4.40
C GLY A 196 -18.77 5.23 4.37
N GLU A 197 -17.60 5.18 5.01
CA GLU A 197 -16.62 6.25 4.95
C GLU A 197 -16.28 6.61 3.51
N GLU A 198 -16.46 7.87 3.14
CA GLU A 198 -16.40 8.35 1.75
C GLU A 198 -15.09 8.02 1.03
N TRP A 199 -13.95 8.07 1.74
CA TRP A 199 -12.66 7.75 1.17
C TRP A 199 -12.50 6.27 0.80
N THR A 200 -13.33 5.38 1.36
CA THR A 200 -13.32 3.95 1.03
C THR A 200 -14.10 3.60 -0.25
N THR A 201 -14.89 4.54 -0.76
CA THR A 201 -15.76 4.34 -1.94
C THR A 201 -15.01 3.78 -3.16
N PRO A 202 -13.76 4.21 -3.49
CA PRO A 202 -13.06 3.67 -4.64
C PRO A 202 -12.49 2.26 -4.42
N TYR A 203 -12.54 1.71 -3.18
CA TYR A 203 -11.98 0.40 -2.88
C TYR A 203 -13.04 -0.70 -2.93
N LEU A 204 -12.84 -1.70 -3.80
CA LEU A 204 -13.76 -2.84 -3.93
C LEU A 204 -13.56 -3.86 -2.82
N SER A 205 -12.31 -4.23 -2.57
CA SER A 205 -11.93 -5.29 -1.63
C SER A 205 -10.54 -5.06 -1.06
N PHE A 206 -10.29 -5.69 0.09
CA PHE A 206 -8.98 -5.77 0.74
C PHE A 206 -8.63 -7.24 0.91
N THR A 207 -7.40 -7.64 0.56
CA THR A 207 -6.90 -9.02 0.68
C THR A 207 -5.39 -9.02 0.89
N THR A 208 -4.84 -10.16 1.30
CA THR A 208 -3.40 -10.38 1.37
C THR A 208 -2.91 -11.29 0.26
N MET A 209 -1.64 -11.16 -0.10
CA MET A 209 -0.90 -12.08 -0.97
C MET A 209 0.56 -12.18 -0.52
N ALA A 210 1.19 -13.31 -0.86
CA ALA A 210 2.60 -13.53 -0.57
C ALA A 210 3.52 -12.58 -1.37
N LYS A 211 4.68 -12.27 -0.84
CA LYS A 211 5.74 -11.43 -1.46
C LYS A 211 6.21 -11.93 -2.83
N SER A 212 5.97 -13.20 -3.16
CA SER A 212 6.24 -13.73 -4.49
C SER A 212 5.49 -13.03 -5.62
N GLN A 213 4.46 -12.25 -5.30
CA GLN A 213 3.78 -11.39 -6.27
C GLN A 213 4.65 -10.18 -6.63
N TYR A 214 5.14 -10.10 -7.87
CA TYR A 214 6.05 -9.04 -8.32
C TYR A 214 5.56 -7.61 -8.03
N PRO A 215 4.26 -7.26 -8.12
CA PRO A 215 3.81 -5.93 -7.76
C PRO A 215 4.01 -5.56 -6.28
N LEU A 216 3.92 -6.52 -5.34
CA LEU A 216 4.24 -6.29 -3.94
C LEU A 216 5.71 -5.95 -3.73
N GLN A 217 6.60 -6.59 -4.50
CA GLN A 217 8.03 -6.28 -4.48
C GLN A 217 8.33 -4.84 -4.94
N SER A 218 7.53 -4.29 -5.86
CA SER A 218 7.67 -2.88 -6.22
C SER A 218 7.13 -1.94 -5.14
N ALA A 219 6.08 -2.33 -4.44
CA ALA A 219 5.57 -1.57 -3.30
C ALA A 219 6.62 -1.50 -2.16
N ASP A 220 7.35 -2.62 -1.91
CA ASP A 220 8.51 -2.66 -1.01
C ASP A 220 9.60 -1.66 -1.42
N LEU A 221 9.92 -1.58 -2.71
CA LEU A 221 10.87 -0.58 -3.21
C LEU A 221 10.43 0.85 -2.84
N LEU A 222 9.15 1.20 -3.02
CA LEU A 222 8.65 2.52 -2.69
C LEU A 222 8.59 2.76 -1.17
N ALA A 223 8.16 1.76 -0.41
CA ALA A 223 8.14 1.82 1.05
C ALA A 223 9.54 2.05 1.62
N TYR A 224 10.55 1.31 1.11
CA TYR A 224 11.95 1.46 1.51
C TYR A 224 12.52 2.85 1.17
N GLU A 225 12.30 3.34 -0.04
CA GLU A 225 12.78 4.66 -0.45
C GLU A 225 12.08 5.78 0.34
N GLY A 226 10.77 5.63 0.56
CA GLY A 226 9.99 6.53 1.41
C GLY A 226 10.49 6.50 2.86
N TRP A 227 10.74 5.31 3.40
CA TRP A 227 11.28 5.15 4.75
C TRP A 227 12.61 5.88 4.93
N LYS A 228 13.56 5.69 4.00
CA LYS A 228 14.85 6.39 4.07
C LYS A 228 14.68 7.91 4.06
N LYS A 229 13.81 8.43 3.20
CA LYS A 229 13.56 9.88 3.12
C LYS A 229 12.88 10.43 4.37
N ILE A 230 11.85 9.75 4.85
CA ILE A 230 11.05 10.21 6.01
C ILE A 230 11.86 10.11 7.30
N THR A 231 12.67 9.04 7.47
CA THR A 231 13.62 8.94 8.58
C THR A 231 14.60 10.11 8.59
N ASP A 232 15.17 10.46 7.42
CA ASP A 232 16.06 11.63 7.31
C ASP A 232 15.36 12.94 7.71
N VAL A 233 14.08 13.09 7.42
CA VAL A 233 13.28 14.26 7.83
C VAL A 233 13.10 14.28 9.36
N PHE A 234 12.70 13.15 9.95
CA PHE A 234 12.45 13.08 11.40
C PHE A 234 13.71 13.21 12.22
N GLU A 235 14.85 12.75 11.72
CA GLU A 235 16.15 12.87 12.36
C GLU A 235 16.82 14.23 12.12
N GLY A 236 16.22 15.08 11.30
CA GLY A 236 16.83 16.36 10.92
C GLY A 236 18.17 16.23 10.18
N ALA A 237 18.39 15.09 9.53
CA ALA A 237 19.69 14.74 8.95
C ALA A 237 20.10 15.62 7.74
N GLY A 238 19.15 16.34 7.13
CA GLY A 238 19.40 17.26 6.03
C GLY A 238 19.98 16.62 4.77
N ARG A 239 19.88 15.28 4.64
CA ARG A 239 20.46 14.55 3.50
C ARG A 239 19.65 14.79 2.23
N ASP A 240 20.35 14.86 1.10
CA ASP A 240 19.73 14.92 -0.20
C ASP A 240 18.83 13.70 -0.46
N THR A 241 17.72 13.95 -1.16
CA THR A 241 16.84 12.86 -1.59
C THR A 241 17.62 11.89 -2.48
N ARG A 242 17.51 10.60 -2.19
CA ARG A 242 18.20 9.55 -2.95
C ARG A 242 17.79 9.60 -4.43
N LYS A 243 18.76 9.35 -5.33
CA LYS A 243 18.54 9.37 -6.79
C LYS A 243 17.45 8.40 -7.25
N SER A 244 17.31 7.26 -6.57
CA SER A 244 16.24 6.28 -6.81
C SER A 244 14.84 6.85 -6.51
N LEU A 245 14.66 7.50 -5.36
CA LEU A 245 13.40 8.16 -5.02
C LEU A 245 13.13 9.35 -5.96
N THR A 246 14.12 10.19 -6.22
CA THR A 246 14.00 11.29 -7.21
C THR A 246 13.53 10.74 -8.55
N ALA A 247 14.13 9.67 -9.06
CA ALA A 247 13.73 9.04 -10.32
C ALA A 247 12.31 8.45 -10.29
N LEU A 248 11.82 7.97 -9.14
CA LEU A 248 10.43 7.53 -8.98
C LEU A 248 9.46 8.71 -9.01
N ILE A 249 9.80 9.83 -8.37
CA ILE A 249 8.95 11.02 -8.26
C ILE A 249 8.86 11.80 -9.57
N GLU A 250 9.97 11.97 -10.29
CA GLU A 250 10.06 12.86 -11.47
C GLU A 250 9.11 12.53 -12.63
N LYS A 251 8.70 11.28 -12.78
CA LYS A 251 7.88 10.85 -13.94
C LYS A 251 6.62 10.07 -13.56
N LEU A 252 6.42 9.82 -12.29
CA LEU A 252 5.19 9.23 -11.75
C LEU A 252 4.48 10.28 -10.89
N THR A 253 3.17 10.21 -10.86
CA THR A 253 2.43 10.88 -9.78
C THR A 253 2.68 10.09 -8.49
N VAL A 254 3.83 10.33 -7.85
CA VAL A 254 4.16 9.77 -6.55
C VAL A 254 3.97 10.84 -5.50
N ASN A 255 3.10 10.57 -4.53
CA ASN A 255 2.94 11.40 -3.34
C ASN A 255 3.64 10.73 -2.16
N VAL A 256 4.58 11.43 -1.54
CA VAL A 256 5.26 11.00 -0.31
C VAL A 256 4.86 11.98 0.78
N SER A 257 4.17 11.49 1.79
CA SER A 257 3.68 12.27 2.93
C SER A 257 4.06 11.58 4.24
N TYR A 258 4.00 12.32 5.32
CA TYR A 258 4.30 11.78 6.66
C TYR A 258 3.50 12.52 7.73
N ALA A 259 3.38 11.88 8.90
CA ALA A 259 2.87 12.52 10.11
C ALA A 259 3.89 12.34 11.25
N GLY A 260 4.42 13.45 11.70
CA GLY A 260 5.23 13.57 12.92
C GLY A 260 4.36 13.84 14.13
N GLU A 261 4.98 14.34 15.20
CA GLU A 261 4.31 14.64 16.46
C GLU A 261 3.22 15.71 16.30
N ASP A 262 3.51 16.78 15.57
CA ASP A 262 2.58 17.88 15.35
C ASP A 262 1.33 17.45 14.58
N GLU A 263 1.48 16.69 13.50
CA GLU A 263 0.37 16.18 12.69
C GLU A 263 -0.48 15.21 13.51
N LEU A 264 0.14 14.27 14.24
CA LEU A 264 -0.56 13.31 15.08
C LEU A 264 -1.27 13.97 16.26
N THR A 265 -0.67 15.01 16.86
CA THR A 265 -1.31 15.81 17.91
C THR A 265 -2.59 16.48 17.39
N ARG A 266 -2.54 17.08 16.19
CA ARG A 266 -3.73 17.67 15.54
C ARG A 266 -4.77 16.62 15.15
N PHE A 267 -4.34 15.42 14.76
CA PHE A 267 -5.23 14.33 14.37
C PHE A 267 -5.95 13.68 15.56
N LYS A 268 -5.34 13.61 16.73
CA LYS A 268 -5.87 12.95 17.92
C LYS A 268 -7.31 13.34 18.30
N PRO A 269 -7.75 14.62 18.27
CA PRO A 269 -9.14 14.98 18.53
C PRO A 269 -10.12 14.40 17.50
N TYR A 270 -9.73 14.30 16.23
CA TYR A 270 -10.54 13.70 15.17
C TYR A 270 -10.69 12.19 15.40
N LEU A 271 -9.60 11.50 15.74
CA LEU A 271 -9.63 10.09 16.09
C LEU A 271 -10.59 9.83 17.27
N ARG A 272 -10.49 10.61 18.34
CA ARG A 272 -11.39 10.51 19.50
C ARG A 272 -12.86 10.76 19.15
N ARG A 273 -13.14 11.69 18.24
CA ARG A 273 -14.52 11.94 17.75
C ARG A 273 -15.01 10.76 16.94
N PHE A 274 -14.20 10.25 16.01
CA PHE A 274 -14.51 9.10 15.20
C PHE A 274 -14.86 7.89 16.08
N LEU A 275 -14.00 7.54 17.03
CA LEU A 275 -14.19 6.43 17.95
C LEU A 275 -15.48 6.59 18.78
N ARG A 276 -15.81 7.79 19.27
CA ARG A 276 -17.06 8.05 20.02
C ARG A 276 -18.31 7.94 19.18
N ASN A 277 -18.26 8.31 17.93
CA ASN A 277 -19.42 8.27 17.03
C ASN A 277 -19.71 6.86 16.52
N HIS A 278 -18.83 5.92 16.75
CA HIS A 278 -18.96 4.52 16.34
C HIS A 278 -18.78 3.57 17.55
N PRO A 279 -19.69 3.62 18.57
CA PRO A 279 -19.58 2.84 19.80
C PRO A 279 -19.70 1.31 19.59
N ASP A 280 -20.20 0.86 18.44
CA ASP A 280 -20.22 -0.56 18.07
C ASP A 280 -18.81 -1.13 17.86
N TYR A 281 -17.78 -0.30 17.81
CA TYR A 281 -16.40 -0.70 17.97
C TYR A 281 -16.12 -1.35 19.34
N GLU A 282 -16.91 -1.01 20.38
CA GLU A 282 -16.70 -1.49 21.75
C GLU A 282 -17.32 -2.86 22.06
N LYS A 283 -18.23 -3.40 21.22
CA LYS A 283 -19.17 -4.46 21.66
C LYS A 283 -19.05 -5.84 21.00
N ARG A 284 -18.03 -6.12 20.19
CA ARG A 284 -17.89 -7.48 19.66
C ARG A 284 -17.20 -8.39 20.68
N PRO A 285 -17.85 -9.47 21.13
CA PRO A 285 -17.19 -10.47 21.97
C PRO A 285 -16.03 -11.10 21.21
N GLN A 286 -14.92 -11.27 21.90
CA GLN A 286 -13.82 -12.13 21.44
C GLN A 286 -14.38 -13.53 21.19
N MET A 287 -14.43 -13.97 19.92
CA MET A 287 -14.63 -15.37 19.58
C MET A 287 -13.29 -16.08 19.53
#